data_9f10ba6e6a704f6ca2829eb481463d37
#
_entry.id   9f10ba6e6a704f6ca2829eb481463d37
#
_cell.length_a   1.000
_cell.length_b   1.000
_cell.length_c   1.000
_cell.angle_alpha   90.00
_cell.angle_beta   90.00
_cell.angle_gamma   90.00
#
_symmetry.space_group_name_H-M   'P 1'
#
loop_
_entity.id
_entity.type
_entity.pdbx_description
1 polymer ?
#
loop_
_entity_poly.entity_id
_entity_poly.type
_entity_poly.pdbx_seq_one_letter_code
_entity_poly.pdbx_strand_id
1 'polypeptide(L)'
;MDIKAFKMDGLGNDFVIIDNRQKVTDLTKEQIIKICDRNFIGCDQLILIENDNNADARLKFFNSDGGESGACGNGTRCVADLISKEKDKKNITLTTLSGNLKSEILENNFVTTEIGNAKTNWNEIPLSVEIDTKNLNIKINDLNKKEYSGGTSVNVGNPHVVFFVDEIKNFDISKIGPQIENHKMFPERCNVTIAQVMNKNLIKVKVWERGAGLTKACGTAACATAFAGRLNNLTDNNTDIEFETGKLSIFIDEKNSIHMKGPVSDIEEILIKL
;
A
#
# COMPACT_ATOMS: atom_id res chain seq x y z
N MET A 1 -27.14 -16.87 1.97
CA MET A 1 -25.92 -17.69 2.20
C MET A 1 -25.19 -17.12 3.39
N ASP A 2 -24.85 -17.96 4.39
CA ASP A 2 -24.14 -17.49 5.59
C ASP A 2 -22.64 -17.77 5.43
N ILE A 3 -21.82 -16.70 5.47
CA ILE A 3 -20.37 -16.77 5.32
C ILE A 3 -19.72 -16.25 6.58
N LYS A 4 -18.90 -17.09 7.24
CA LYS A 4 -18.02 -16.64 8.32
C LYS A 4 -16.87 -15.85 7.72
N ALA A 5 -16.59 -14.68 8.29
CA ALA A 5 -15.51 -13.80 7.86
C ALA A 5 -14.88 -13.07 9.05
N PHE A 6 -13.78 -12.40 8.80
CA PHE A 6 -13.09 -11.57 9.79
C PHE A 6 -13.06 -10.13 9.28
N LYS A 7 -13.18 -9.19 10.20
CA LYS A 7 -12.94 -7.78 9.94
C LYS A 7 -11.66 -7.35 10.64
N MET A 8 -10.76 -6.73 9.91
CA MET A 8 -9.47 -6.24 10.40
C MET A 8 -9.11 -4.93 9.74
N ASP A 9 -8.19 -4.21 10.36
CA ASP A 9 -7.69 -2.92 9.90
C ASP A 9 -6.15 -2.88 9.97
N GLY A 10 -5.54 -2.25 8.97
CA GLY A 10 -4.11 -1.97 8.93
C GLY A 10 -3.86 -0.47 8.73
N LEU A 11 -3.78 0.28 9.81
CA LEU A 11 -3.57 1.74 9.82
C LEU A 11 -4.70 2.53 9.14
N GLY A 12 -5.97 2.18 9.42
CA GLY A 12 -7.15 2.83 8.88
C GLY A 12 -7.59 2.35 7.50
N ASN A 13 -6.90 1.38 6.93
CA ASN A 13 -7.31 0.64 5.74
C ASN A 13 -7.95 -0.68 6.18
N ASP A 14 -9.27 -0.81 6.02
CA ASP A 14 -10.04 -1.90 6.59
C ASP A 14 -10.40 -2.99 5.57
N PHE A 15 -10.47 -4.22 6.08
CA PHE A 15 -10.64 -5.42 5.28
C PHE A 15 -11.74 -6.31 5.81
N VAL A 16 -12.49 -6.93 4.89
CA VAL A 16 -13.25 -8.15 5.15
C VAL A 16 -12.44 -9.32 4.60
N ILE A 17 -12.14 -10.30 5.47
CA ILE A 17 -11.30 -11.45 5.16
C ILE A 17 -12.16 -12.70 5.22
N ILE A 18 -12.22 -13.48 4.14
CA ILE A 18 -12.95 -14.74 4.04
C ILE A 18 -11.96 -15.88 3.86
N ASP A 19 -12.04 -16.87 4.73
CA ASP A 19 -11.20 -18.07 4.65
C ASP A 19 -11.84 -19.13 3.74
N ASN A 20 -11.30 -19.27 2.55
CA ASN A 20 -11.72 -20.24 1.54
C ASN A 20 -10.92 -21.56 1.57
N ARG A 21 -10.04 -21.76 2.54
CA ARG A 21 -9.16 -22.96 2.57
C ARG A 21 -9.93 -24.25 2.84
N GLN A 22 -11.00 -24.20 3.66
CA GLN A 22 -11.81 -25.38 3.99
C GLN A 22 -13.11 -25.45 3.19
N LYS A 23 -13.75 -24.33 2.95
CA LYS A 23 -15.01 -24.22 2.23
C LYS A 23 -14.91 -23.11 1.20
N VAL A 24 -14.85 -23.52 -0.05
CA VAL A 24 -14.80 -22.56 -1.17
C VAL A 24 -16.11 -21.78 -1.23
N THR A 25 -16.00 -20.47 -1.12
CA THR A 25 -17.08 -19.51 -1.36
C THR A 25 -16.77 -18.80 -2.67
N ASP A 26 -17.55 -19.09 -3.70
CA ASP A 26 -17.43 -18.42 -4.99
C ASP A 26 -18.32 -17.18 -4.97
N LEU A 27 -17.70 -16.00 -4.96
CA LEU A 27 -18.40 -14.71 -4.91
C LEU A 27 -18.45 -14.08 -6.29
N THR A 28 -19.65 -13.65 -6.69
CA THR A 28 -19.80 -12.82 -7.87
C THR A 28 -19.26 -11.40 -7.63
N LYS A 29 -18.98 -10.67 -8.70
CA LYS A 29 -18.55 -9.27 -8.61
C LYS A 29 -19.55 -8.41 -7.83
N GLU A 30 -20.85 -8.61 -8.06
CA GLU A 30 -21.93 -7.87 -7.38
C GLU A 30 -21.96 -8.17 -5.88
N GLN A 31 -21.66 -9.41 -5.47
CA GLN A 31 -21.59 -9.79 -4.07
C GLN A 31 -20.36 -9.15 -3.39
N ILE A 32 -19.22 -9.07 -4.07
CA ILE A 32 -18.03 -8.38 -3.56
C ILE A 32 -18.33 -6.90 -3.36
N ILE A 33 -18.91 -6.21 -4.36
CA ILE A 33 -19.33 -4.81 -4.25
C ILE A 33 -20.28 -4.61 -3.07
N LYS A 34 -21.27 -5.49 -2.92
CA LYS A 34 -22.23 -5.43 -1.81
C LYS A 34 -21.55 -5.57 -0.44
N ILE A 35 -20.60 -6.52 -0.30
CA ILE A 35 -19.86 -6.71 0.97
C ILE A 35 -19.05 -5.46 1.30
N CYS A 36 -18.41 -4.85 0.30
CA CYS A 36 -17.59 -3.65 0.48
C CYS A 36 -18.43 -2.37 0.70
N ASP A 37 -19.74 -2.37 0.38
CA ASP A 37 -20.62 -1.21 0.59
C ASP A 37 -20.69 -0.85 2.08
N ARG A 38 -20.37 0.41 2.41
CA ARG A 38 -20.38 0.95 3.79
C ARG A 38 -21.78 0.94 4.44
N ASN A 39 -22.84 0.81 3.66
CA ASN A 39 -24.21 0.64 4.16
C ASN A 39 -24.57 -0.82 4.47
N PHE A 40 -23.70 -1.77 4.14
CA PHE A 40 -23.91 -3.20 4.43
C PHE A 40 -22.89 -3.71 5.47
N ILE A 41 -21.75 -4.26 5.05
CA ILE A 41 -20.64 -4.64 5.96
C ILE A 41 -19.58 -3.53 5.96
N GLY A 42 -19.16 -3.10 4.77
CA GLY A 42 -18.23 -2.02 4.52
C GLY A 42 -16.77 -2.40 4.76
N CYS A 43 -15.95 -2.24 3.70
CA CYS A 43 -14.49 -2.32 3.78
C CYS A 43 -13.87 -1.62 2.56
N ASP A 44 -12.60 -1.30 2.66
CA ASP A 44 -11.82 -0.80 1.51
C ASP A 44 -11.54 -1.93 0.51
N GLN A 45 -11.23 -3.12 1.02
CA GLN A 45 -10.97 -4.30 0.18
C GLN A 45 -11.50 -5.59 0.86
N LEU A 46 -11.93 -6.53 0.01
CA LEU A 46 -12.22 -7.90 0.41
C LEU A 46 -11.00 -8.78 0.11
N ILE A 47 -10.65 -9.68 1.04
CA ILE A 47 -9.53 -10.61 0.90
C ILE A 47 -10.06 -12.05 1.00
N LEU A 48 -9.70 -12.89 0.02
CA LEU A 48 -9.91 -14.33 0.09
C LEU A 48 -8.59 -15.02 0.46
N ILE A 49 -8.64 -15.90 1.46
CA ILE A 49 -7.54 -16.80 1.81
C ILE A 49 -7.81 -18.15 1.14
N GLU A 50 -6.89 -18.58 0.29
CA GLU A 50 -6.95 -19.86 -0.42
C GLU A 50 -5.79 -20.77 -0.02
N ASN A 51 -5.91 -22.07 -0.30
CA ASN A 51 -4.80 -23.00 -0.13
C ASN A 51 -3.66 -22.71 -1.10
N ASP A 52 -2.43 -22.89 -0.64
CA ASP A 52 -1.24 -22.86 -1.47
C ASP A 52 -0.32 -24.05 -1.10
N ASN A 53 0.31 -24.65 -2.09
CA ASN A 53 1.18 -25.81 -1.88
C ASN A 53 2.60 -25.43 -1.43
N ASN A 54 3.02 -24.17 -1.65
CA ASN A 54 4.37 -23.70 -1.42
C ASN A 54 4.47 -22.56 -0.40
N ALA A 55 3.32 -22.12 0.13
CA ALA A 55 3.21 -21.03 1.10
C ALA A 55 2.17 -21.38 2.19
N ASP A 56 2.09 -20.55 3.23
CA ASP A 56 1.10 -20.76 4.30
C ASP A 56 -0.33 -20.54 3.81
N ALA A 57 -0.52 -19.64 2.81
CA ALA A 57 -1.76 -19.44 2.08
C ALA A 57 -1.52 -18.58 0.81
N ARG A 58 -2.52 -18.58 -0.08
CA ARG A 58 -2.65 -17.66 -1.20
C ARG A 58 -3.69 -16.61 -0.88
N LEU A 59 -3.41 -15.35 -1.28
CA LEU A 59 -4.33 -14.22 -1.11
C LEU A 59 -4.81 -13.70 -2.45
N LYS A 60 -6.12 -13.44 -2.51
CA LYS A 60 -6.74 -12.63 -3.56
C LYS A 60 -7.34 -11.40 -2.92
N PHE A 61 -7.07 -10.24 -3.51
CA PHE A 61 -7.55 -8.95 -3.04
C PHE A 61 -8.56 -8.39 -4.05
N PHE A 62 -9.67 -7.89 -3.56
CA PHE A 62 -10.70 -7.25 -4.39
C PHE A 62 -10.98 -5.85 -3.86
N ASN A 63 -10.96 -4.88 -4.75
CA ASN A 63 -11.35 -3.51 -4.44
C ASN A 63 -12.87 -3.39 -4.28
N SER A 64 -13.34 -2.28 -3.73
CA SER A 64 -14.77 -2.02 -3.52
C SER A 64 -15.60 -1.97 -4.81
N ASP A 65 -14.98 -1.82 -5.99
CA ASP A 65 -15.61 -1.93 -7.31
C ASP A 65 -15.72 -3.37 -7.83
N GLY A 66 -15.26 -4.34 -7.04
CA GLY A 66 -15.20 -5.77 -7.37
C GLY A 66 -14.06 -6.15 -8.32
N GLY A 67 -13.16 -5.22 -8.63
CA GLY A 67 -11.94 -5.49 -9.41
C GLY A 67 -10.86 -6.14 -8.57
N GLU A 68 -10.14 -7.13 -9.14
CA GLU A 68 -9.03 -7.78 -8.45
C GLU A 68 -7.79 -6.88 -8.41
N SER A 69 -7.10 -6.85 -7.27
CA SER A 69 -5.84 -6.13 -7.04
C SER A 69 -4.68 -7.13 -6.87
N GLY A 70 -3.51 -6.78 -7.39
CA GLY A 70 -2.35 -7.68 -7.38
C GLY A 70 -1.80 -7.98 -5.98
N ALA A 71 -1.82 -7.03 -5.07
CA ALA A 71 -1.40 -7.16 -3.68
C ALA A 71 -1.84 -5.94 -2.86
N CYS A 72 -1.91 -6.12 -1.54
CA CYS A 72 -2.09 -5.04 -0.57
C CYS A 72 -1.24 -5.32 0.68
N GLY A 73 -0.23 -4.49 0.92
CA GLY A 73 0.68 -4.69 2.05
C GLY A 73 -0.01 -4.59 3.41
N ASN A 74 -0.99 -3.69 3.58
CA ASN A 74 -1.78 -3.57 4.81
C ASN A 74 -2.63 -4.83 5.04
N GLY A 75 -3.35 -5.30 4.01
CA GLY A 75 -4.14 -6.52 4.09
C GLY A 75 -3.28 -7.77 4.29
N THR A 76 -2.09 -7.82 3.68
CA THR A 76 -1.13 -8.92 3.90
C THR A 76 -0.72 -9.01 5.37
N ARG A 77 -0.47 -7.88 6.06
CA ARG A 77 -0.15 -7.89 7.50
C ARG A 77 -1.31 -8.43 8.33
N CYS A 78 -2.55 -8.01 8.04
CA CYS A 78 -3.74 -8.52 8.74
C CYS A 78 -3.89 -10.04 8.59
N VAL A 79 -3.77 -10.57 7.37
CA VAL A 79 -3.87 -12.02 7.14
C VAL A 79 -2.69 -12.78 7.75
N ALA A 80 -1.47 -12.22 7.73
CA ALA A 80 -0.31 -12.84 8.36
C ALA A 80 -0.52 -13.00 9.88
N ASP A 81 -1.07 -11.97 10.55
CA ASP A 81 -1.41 -12.04 11.97
C ASP A 81 -2.51 -13.09 12.25
N LEU A 82 -3.56 -13.11 11.42
CA LEU A 82 -4.64 -14.09 11.53
C LEU A 82 -4.12 -15.54 11.42
N ILE A 83 -3.32 -15.86 10.39
CA ILE A 83 -2.74 -17.18 10.17
C ILE A 83 -1.71 -17.54 11.25
N SER A 84 -0.93 -16.57 11.71
CA SER A 84 0.01 -16.75 12.80
C SER A 84 -0.65 -17.24 14.08
N LYS A 85 -1.76 -16.61 14.48
CA LYS A 85 -2.54 -16.99 15.65
C LYS A 85 -3.18 -18.38 15.50
N GLU A 86 -3.61 -18.74 14.29
CA GLU A 86 -4.15 -20.07 13.99
C GLU A 86 -3.07 -21.16 14.08
N LYS A 87 -1.86 -20.91 13.53
CA LYS A 87 -0.80 -21.92 13.39
C LYS A 87 0.24 -21.89 14.51
N ASP A 88 0.16 -20.94 15.44
CA ASP A 88 1.20 -20.63 16.44
C ASP A 88 2.60 -20.48 15.80
N LYS A 89 2.67 -19.67 14.73
CA LYS A 89 3.86 -19.53 13.90
C LYS A 89 4.16 -18.05 13.63
N LYS A 90 5.35 -17.56 13.98
CA LYS A 90 5.72 -16.14 13.84
C LYS A 90 6.06 -15.71 12.40
N ASN A 91 6.58 -16.62 11.58
CA ASN A 91 6.99 -16.33 10.21
C ASN A 91 5.97 -16.92 9.24
N ILE A 92 5.28 -16.07 8.50
CA ILE A 92 4.21 -16.45 7.58
C ILE A 92 4.64 -16.07 6.14
N THR A 93 4.50 -17.03 5.23
CA THR A 93 4.71 -16.79 3.78
C THR A 93 3.36 -16.82 3.07
N LEU A 94 3.06 -15.77 2.32
CA LEU A 94 1.81 -15.59 1.59
C LEU A 94 2.10 -15.39 0.11
N THR A 95 1.34 -16.06 -0.75
CA THR A 95 1.41 -15.89 -2.20
C THR A 95 0.33 -14.92 -2.66
N THR A 96 0.70 -13.98 -3.52
CA THR A 96 -0.22 -13.02 -4.18
C THR A 96 0.00 -13.03 -5.68
N LEU A 97 -0.84 -12.33 -6.45
CA LEU A 97 -0.59 -12.13 -7.88
C LEU A 97 0.74 -11.40 -8.16
N SER A 98 1.19 -10.56 -7.23
CA SER A 98 2.45 -9.81 -7.36
C SER A 98 3.67 -10.59 -6.86
N GLY A 99 3.50 -11.83 -6.39
CA GLY A 99 4.57 -12.70 -5.89
C GLY A 99 4.40 -13.09 -4.41
N ASN A 100 5.46 -13.70 -3.88
CA ASN A 100 5.48 -14.17 -2.49
C ASN A 100 5.89 -13.04 -1.55
N LEU A 101 5.16 -12.90 -0.47
CA LEU A 101 5.41 -11.96 0.61
C LEU A 101 5.70 -12.72 1.90
N LYS A 102 6.80 -12.38 2.56
CA LYS A 102 7.17 -12.94 3.86
C LYS A 102 6.84 -11.94 4.94
N SER A 103 6.15 -12.39 5.97
CA SER A 103 5.76 -11.58 7.11
C SER A 103 6.27 -12.19 8.40
N GLU A 104 6.71 -11.33 9.31
CA GLU A 104 7.11 -11.68 10.68
C GLU A 104 6.17 -10.96 11.65
N ILE A 105 5.56 -11.74 12.55
CA ILE A 105 4.69 -11.24 13.60
C ILE A 105 5.55 -10.79 14.78
N LEU A 106 5.37 -9.54 15.17
CA LEU A 106 6.06 -8.90 16.27
C LEU A 106 5.14 -8.75 17.49
N GLU A 107 5.66 -8.24 18.59
CA GLU A 107 4.87 -7.90 19.76
C GLU A 107 3.93 -6.71 19.50
N ASN A 108 2.88 -6.59 20.35
CA ASN A 108 1.94 -5.46 20.33
C ASN A 108 1.18 -5.27 19.00
N ASN A 109 0.77 -6.36 18.35
CA ASN A 109 0.03 -6.33 17.08
C ASN A 109 0.78 -5.62 15.94
N PHE A 110 2.11 -5.66 15.94
CA PHE A 110 2.90 -5.21 14.81
C PHE A 110 3.30 -6.38 13.92
N VAL A 111 3.29 -6.14 12.62
CA VAL A 111 3.73 -7.10 11.60
C VAL A 111 4.71 -6.41 10.65
N THR A 112 5.83 -7.08 10.38
CA THR A 112 6.75 -6.68 9.31
C THR A 112 6.53 -7.57 8.10
N THR A 113 6.42 -6.97 6.91
CA THR A 113 6.29 -7.70 5.64
C THR A 113 7.39 -7.27 4.67
N GLU A 114 8.09 -8.25 4.08
CA GLU A 114 9.04 -8.03 3.00
C GLU A 114 8.26 -7.74 1.71
N ILE A 115 8.41 -6.53 1.17
CA ILE A 115 7.71 -6.06 -0.03
C ILE A 115 8.52 -6.38 -1.31
N GLY A 116 9.83 -6.56 -1.17
CA GLY A 116 10.76 -6.75 -2.28
C GLY A 116 11.49 -5.47 -2.68
N ASN A 117 12.08 -5.46 -3.87
CA ASN A 117 12.94 -4.37 -4.32
C ASN A 117 12.18 -3.33 -5.14
N ALA A 118 12.47 -2.05 -4.90
CA ALA A 118 11.99 -0.99 -5.77
C ALA A 118 12.72 -1.04 -7.12
N LYS A 119 11.98 -0.74 -8.18
CA LYS A 119 12.51 -0.55 -9.53
C LYS A 119 12.67 0.93 -9.81
N THR A 120 13.79 1.30 -10.40
CA THR A 120 14.16 2.68 -10.66
C THR A 120 14.45 2.98 -12.14
N ASN A 121 14.50 1.97 -13.00
CA ASN A 121 14.66 2.19 -14.44
C ASN A 121 13.35 2.71 -15.02
N TRP A 122 13.43 3.66 -15.92
CA TRP A 122 12.26 4.34 -16.51
C TRP A 122 11.27 3.36 -17.17
N ASN A 123 11.76 2.31 -17.83
CA ASN A 123 10.92 1.29 -18.47
C ASN A 123 10.27 0.31 -17.48
N GLU A 124 10.84 0.12 -16.28
CA GLU A 124 10.25 -0.69 -15.21
C GLU A 124 9.24 0.09 -14.37
N ILE A 125 9.29 1.43 -14.42
CA ILE A 125 8.29 2.35 -13.82
C ILE A 125 7.12 2.60 -14.79
N PRO A 126 7.10 2.03 -15.94
CA PRO A 126 6.57 2.29 -17.26
C PRO A 126 6.36 3.78 -17.59
N LEU A 127 7.45 4.55 -17.57
CA LEU A 127 7.43 5.94 -18.06
C LEU A 127 7.41 5.96 -19.60
N SER A 128 6.84 7.01 -20.18
CA SER A 128 6.69 7.17 -21.64
C SER A 128 8.00 7.46 -22.38
N VAL A 129 9.06 7.88 -21.66
CA VAL A 129 10.36 8.27 -22.24
C VAL A 129 11.49 7.91 -21.28
N GLU A 130 12.67 7.68 -21.83
CA GLU A 130 13.89 7.54 -21.04
C GLU A 130 14.26 8.87 -20.39
N ILE A 131 14.35 8.87 -19.06
CA ILE A 131 14.63 10.05 -18.24
C ILE A 131 15.29 9.65 -16.93
N ASP A 132 15.98 10.59 -16.28
CA ASP A 132 16.42 10.42 -14.89
C ASP A 132 15.22 10.36 -13.95
N THR A 133 14.97 9.18 -13.39
CA THR A 133 13.84 8.93 -12.51
C THR A 133 13.96 9.56 -11.12
N LYS A 134 15.16 10.03 -10.75
CA LYS A 134 15.36 10.83 -9.54
C LYS A 134 14.75 12.22 -9.65
N ASN A 135 14.69 12.78 -10.87
CA ASN A 135 14.13 14.10 -11.11
C ASN A 135 13.43 14.17 -12.47
N LEU A 136 12.13 13.99 -12.46
CA LEU A 136 11.30 14.05 -13.67
C LEU A 136 11.08 15.46 -14.21
N ASN A 137 11.55 16.51 -13.50
CA ASN A 137 11.29 17.91 -13.83
C ASN A 137 9.80 18.26 -14.01
N ILE A 138 8.93 17.52 -13.34
CA ILE A 138 7.49 17.83 -13.33
C ILE A 138 7.26 19.01 -12.38
N LYS A 139 6.42 19.95 -12.82
CA LYS A 139 6.12 21.17 -12.07
C LYS A 139 4.81 21.03 -11.30
N ILE A 140 4.83 21.38 -10.03
CA ILE A 140 3.66 21.50 -9.17
C ILE A 140 3.66 22.89 -8.50
N ASN A 141 2.48 23.40 -8.16
CA ASN A 141 2.35 24.69 -7.47
C ASN A 141 1.78 24.47 -6.07
N ASP A 142 2.29 25.23 -5.11
CA ASP A 142 1.66 25.32 -3.79
C ASP A 142 0.42 26.24 -3.81
N LEU A 143 -0.26 26.37 -2.67
CA LEU A 143 -1.43 27.24 -2.50
C LEU A 143 -1.10 28.74 -2.70
N ASN A 144 0.17 29.13 -2.54
CA ASN A 144 0.66 30.48 -2.77
C ASN A 144 1.17 30.70 -4.22
N LYS A 145 0.95 29.71 -5.09
CA LYS A 145 1.42 29.71 -6.50
C LYS A 145 2.93 29.68 -6.65
N LYS A 146 3.70 29.31 -5.62
CA LYS A 146 5.13 29.04 -5.75
C LYS A 146 5.31 27.71 -6.48
N GLU A 147 6.09 27.74 -7.56
CA GLU A 147 6.40 26.58 -8.38
C GLU A 147 7.51 25.75 -7.72
N TYR A 148 7.32 24.43 -7.69
CA TYR A 148 8.29 23.41 -7.33
C TYR A 148 8.48 22.50 -8.54
N SER A 149 9.71 22.26 -8.92
CA SER A 149 10.06 21.32 -9.97
C SER A 149 10.74 20.10 -9.37
N GLY A 150 10.39 18.91 -9.83
CA GLY A 150 10.96 17.67 -9.28
C GLY A 150 10.18 16.45 -9.67
N GLY A 151 10.00 15.59 -8.67
CA GLY A 151 9.35 14.29 -8.79
C GLY A 151 10.36 13.16 -8.94
N THR A 152 10.54 12.38 -7.87
CA THR A 152 11.29 11.12 -7.90
C THR A 152 10.32 9.98 -8.15
N SER A 153 10.56 9.21 -9.22
CA SER A 153 9.68 8.10 -9.58
C SER A 153 10.31 6.75 -9.27
N VAL A 154 9.51 5.87 -8.69
CA VAL A 154 9.88 4.48 -8.37
C VAL A 154 8.69 3.55 -8.56
N ASN A 155 8.95 2.26 -8.80
CA ASN A 155 7.93 1.22 -8.84
C ASN A 155 8.19 0.20 -7.71
N VAL A 156 7.21 0.02 -6.83
CA VAL A 156 7.24 -0.96 -5.72
C VAL A 156 6.11 -2.00 -5.86
N GLY A 157 5.84 -2.39 -7.12
CA GLY A 157 4.71 -3.21 -7.54
C GLY A 157 3.66 -2.41 -8.33
N ASN A 158 3.70 -1.09 -8.21
CA ASN A 158 2.95 -0.10 -8.98
C ASN A 158 3.76 1.20 -9.09
N PRO A 159 3.51 2.05 -10.11
CA PRO A 159 4.24 3.29 -10.31
C PRO A 159 3.86 4.37 -9.29
N HIS A 160 4.89 5.01 -8.72
CA HIS A 160 4.79 6.13 -7.80
C HIS A 160 5.63 7.30 -8.25
N VAL A 161 5.17 8.52 -7.95
CA VAL A 161 5.99 9.74 -8.01
C VAL A 161 5.91 10.48 -6.68
N VAL A 162 7.05 10.87 -6.14
CA VAL A 162 7.20 11.53 -4.84
C VAL A 162 7.78 12.92 -5.04
N PHE A 163 7.07 13.95 -4.59
CA PHE A 163 7.53 15.33 -4.56
C PHE A 163 7.96 15.70 -3.15
N PHE A 164 9.24 15.96 -2.96
CA PHE A 164 9.76 16.46 -1.69
C PHE A 164 9.58 17.98 -1.62
N VAL A 165 8.93 18.45 -0.55
CA VAL A 165 8.56 19.84 -0.34
C VAL A 165 8.95 20.34 1.06
N ASP A 166 9.07 21.67 1.22
CA ASP A 166 9.43 22.27 2.51
C ASP A 166 8.32 22.12 3.54
N GLU A 167 7.05 22.36 3.15
CA GLU A 167 5.89 22.30 4.04
C GLU A 167 4.67 21.68 3.34
N ILE A 168 4.31 20.48 3.75
CA ILE A 168 3.21 19.70 3.18
C ILE A 168 1.82 20.37 3.29
N LYS A 169 1.62 21.19 4.35
CA LYS A 169 0.35 21.91 4.54
C LYS A 169 0.02 22.91 3.43
N ASN A 170 1.06 23.38 2.73
CA ASN A 170 0.91 24.35 1.64
C ASN A 170 0.47 23.71 0.32
N PHE A 171 0.24 22.39 0.29
CA PHE A 171 -0.14 21.68 -0.94
C PHE A 171 -1.52 21.04 -0.82
N ASP A 172 -2.35 21.32 -1.84
CA ASP A 172 -3.66 20.68 -2.01
C ASP A 172 -3.50 19.48 -2.96
N ILE A 173 -3.30 18.31 -2.39
CA ILE A 173 -3.08 17.09 -3.18
C ILE A 173 -4.33 16.70 -3.98
N SER A 174 -5.54 17.12 -3.56
CA SER A 174 -6.76 16.85 -4.31
C SER A 174 -6.82 17.59 -5.65
N LYS A 175 -6.05 18.67 -5.78
CA LYS A 175 -5.87 19.38 -7.05
C LYS A 175 -4.67 18.89 -7.85
N ILE A 176 -3.57 18.61 -7.17
CA ILE A 176 -2.30 18.17 -7.79
C ILE A 176 -2.39 16.72 -8.24
N GLY A 177 -2.94 15.85 -7.40
CA GLY A 177 -2.99 14.40 -7.60
C GLY A 177 -3.58 14.00 -8.96
N PRO A 178 -4.81 14.43 -9.33
CA PRO A 178 -5.41 14.08 -10.62
C PRO A 178 -4.59 14.54 -11.83
N GLN A 179 -3.93 15.69 -11.73
CA GLN A 179 -3.12 16.23 -12.83
C GLN A 179 -1.86 15.39 -13.06
N ILE A 180 -1.22 14.96 -11.97
CA ILE A 180 0.02 14.18 -12.05
C ILE A 180 -0.28 12.71 -12.31
N GLU A 181 -1.34 12.14 -11.71
CA GLU A 181 -1.81 10.77 -12.01
C GLU A 181 -1.97 10.56 -13.51
N ASN A 182 -2.56 11.55 -14.22
CA ASN A 182 -2.85 11.50 -15.64
C ASN A 182 -1.79 12.22 -16.51
N HIS A 183 -0.64 12.54 -15.94
CA HIS A 183 0.42 13.22 -16.69
C HIS A 183 0.95 12.31 -17.80
N LYS A 184 1.21 12.88 -19.00
CA LYS A 184 1.66 12.15 -20.20
C LYS A 184 2.90 11.26 -20.01
N MET A 185 3.69 11.55 -18.97
CA MET A 185 4.87 10.75 -18.62
C MET A 185 4.50 9.39 -18.02
N PHE A 186 3.29 9.23 -17.50
CA PHE A 186 2.79 8.00 -16.89
C PHE A 186 1.64 7.39 -17.73
N PRO A 187 1.94 6.63 -18.79
CA PRO A 187 0.90 6.03 -19.65
C PRO A 187 -0.07 5.12 -18.90
N GLU A 188 0.43 4.43 -17.87
CA GLU A 188 -0.35 3.57 -16.98
C GLU A 188 -0.90 4.29 -15.76
N ARG A 189 -0.78 5.63 -15.70
CA ARG A 189 -1.04 6.47 -14.53
C ARG A 189 -0.13 6.12 -13.36
N CYS A 190 -0.14 6.92 -12.30
CA CYS A 190 0.72 6.70 -11.13
C CYS A 190 0.04 7.13 -9.83
N ASN A 191 0.58 6.64 -8.72
CA ASN A 191 0.28 7.17 -7.39
C ASN A 191 1.16 8.41 -7.15
N VAL A 192 0.61 9.42 -6.50
CA VAL A 192 1.27 10.71 -6.26
C VAL A 192 1.42 10.96 -4.77
N THR A 193 2.63 11.26 -4.33
CA THR A 193 2.91 11.60 -2.94
C THR A 193 3.53 12.99 -2.85
N ILE A 194 2.97 13.84 -2.00
CA ILE A 194 3.63 15.06 -1.50
C ILE A 194 4.26 14.70 -0.16
N ALA A 195 5.56 14.92 -0.01
CA ALA A 195 6.36 14.46 1.12
C ALA A 195 7.17 15.61 1.74
N GLN A 196 7.12 15.74 3.06
CA GLN A 196 7.94 16.66 3.84
C GLN A 196 8.91 15.88 4.71
N VAL A 197 10.20 16.06 4.47
CA VAL A 197 11.25 15.44 5.29
C VAL A 197 11.37 16.22 6.59
N MET A 198 11.06 15.56 7.71
CA MET A 198 11.17 16.16 9.04
C MET A 198 12.58 15.99 9.63
N ASN A 199 13.19 14.83 9.38
CA ASN A 199 14.56 14.48 9.72
C ASN A 199 14.97 13.21 8.95
N LYS A 200 16.18 12.68 9.23
CA LYS A 200 16.72 11.49 8.56
C LYS A 200 15.86 10.21 8.72
N ASN A 201 14.98 10.18 9.70
CA ASN A 201 14.18 8.99 10.03
C ASN A 201 12.67 9.24 10.02
N LEU A 202 12.21 10.42 9.54
CA LEU A 202 10.80 10.76 9.54
C LEU A 202 10.43 11.61 8.32
N ILE A 203 9.43 11.14 7.55
CA ILE A 203 8.79 11.87 6.46
C ILE A 203 7.29 11.95 6.72
N LYS A 204 6.68 13.13 6.60
CA LYS A 204 5.22 13.31 6.56
C LYS A 204 4.73 13.29 5.12
N VAL A 205 3.58 12.63 4.89
CA VAL A 205 3.05 12.45 3.53
C VAL A 205 1.57 12.77 3.41
N LYS A 206 1.19 13.19 2.20
CA LYS A 206 -0.18 13.13 1.68
C LYS A 206 -0.15 12.33 0.39
N VAL A 207 -1.11 11.42 0.20
CA VAL A 207 -1.12 10.48 -0.91
C VAL A 207 -2.40 10.59 -1.73
N TRP A 208 -2.23 10.63 -3.04
CA TRP A 208 -3.28 10.44 -4.03
C TRP A 208 -3.01 9.11 -4.73
N GLU A 209 -3.88 8.14 -4.51
CA GLU A 209 -3.73 6.82 -5.11
C GLU A 209 -4.37 6.72 -6.49
N ARG A 210 -3.68 6.06 -7.40
CA ARG A 210 -4.13 5.78 -8.76
C ARG A 210 -5.50 5.12 -8.78
N GLY A 211 -6.49 5.82 -9.33
CA GLY A 211 -7.86 5.33 -9.45
C GLY A 211 -8.71 5.37 -8.17
N ALA A 212 -8.13 5.65 -7.01
CA ALA A 212 -8.83 5.72 -5.73
C ALA A 212 -8.92 7.14 -5.15
N GLY A 213 -7.97 8.01 -5.54
CA GLY A 213 -7.95 9.39 -5.08
C GLY A 213 -7.22 9.58 -3.75
N LEU A 214 -7.68 10.56 -2.95
CA LEU A 214 -7.10 10.85 -1.65
C LEU A 214 -7.40 9.72 -0.66
N THR A 215 -6.35 9.09 -0.12
CA THR A 215 -6.46 8.01 0.85
C THR A 215 -5.78 8.37 2.17
N LYS A 216 -6.22 7.74 3.26
CA LYS A 216 -5.70 8.00 4.61
C LYS A 216 -4.33 7.38 4.87
N ALA A 217 -4.06 6.22 4.26
CA ALA A 217 -2.79 5.51 4.34
C ALA A 217 -2.63 4.57 3.14
N CYS A 218 -1.41 4.49 2.62
CA CYS A 218 -1.05 3.62 1.49
C CYS A 218 0.32 2.97 1.75
N GLY A 219 0.34 1.65 1.84
CA GLY A 219 1.57 0.89 2.12
C GLY A 219 2.63 1.05 1.03
N THR A 220 2.22 0.97 -0.25
CA THR A 220 3.16 1.13 -1.37
C THR A 220 3.67 2.56 -1.48
N ALA A 221 2.85 3.56 -1.17
CA ALA A 221 3.30 4.95 -1.12
C ALA A 221 4.32 5.18 0.00
N ALA A 222 4.15 4.53 1.18
CA ALA A 222 5.16 4.56 2.24
C ALA A 222 6.49 3.97 1.77
N CYS A 223 6.46 2.78 1.16
CA CYS A 223 7.65 2.11 0.62
C CYS A 223 8.34 2.97 -0.47
N ALA A 224 7.57 3.49 -1.41
CA ALA A 224 8.08 4.34 -2.49
C ALA A 224 8.70 5.64 -1.95
N THR A 225 8.06 6.28 -0.95
CA THR A 225 8.53 7.52 -0.34
C THR A 225 9.83 7.32 0.43
N ALA A 226 9.93 6.27 1.27
CA ALA A 226 11.16 5.95 2.00
C ALA A 226 12.32 5.65 1.02
N PHE A 227 12.03 4.85 -0.02
CA PHE A 227 13.04 4.52 -1.03
C PHE A 227 13.49 5.76 -1.82
N ALA A 228 12.56 6.62 -2.24
CA ALA A 228 12.87 7.88 -2.91
C ALA A 228 13.67 8.84 -2.01
N GLY A 229 13.34 8.91 -0.72
CA GLY A 229 14.07 9.71 0.27
C GLY A 229 15.52 9.24 0.40
N ARG A 230 15.73 7.93 0.54
CA ARG A 230 17.08 7.34 0.59
C ARG A 230 17.84 7.56 -0.73
N LEU A 231 17.19 7.34 -1.88
CA LEU A 231 17.79 7.51 -3.21
C LEU A 231 18.31 8.94 -3.43
N ASN A 232 17.66 9.94 -2.83
CA ASN A 232 18.06 11.34 -2.84
C ASN A 232 18.94 11.76 -1.64
N ASN A 233 19.40 10.82 -0.80
CA ASN A 233 20.19 11.08 0.41
C ASN A 233 19.48 12.01 1.42
N LEU A 234 18.17 12.05 1.40
CA LEU A 234 17.35 12.84 2.32
C LEU A 234 17.12 12.11 3.65
N THR A 235 17.03 10.78 3.60
CA THR A 235 16.77 9.90 4.75
C THR A 235 17.74 8.74 4.84
N ASP A 236 17.72 8.07 5.99
CA ASP A 236 18.47 6.85 6.28
C ASP A 236 17.71 5.60 5.81
N ASN A 237 18.26 4.40 6.05
CA ASN A 237 17.65 3.12 5.70
C ASN A 237 16.40 2.80 6.53
N ASN A 238 16.31 3.35 7.75
CA ASN A 238 15.13 3.23 8.62
C ASN A 238 14.38 4.56 8.63
N THR A 239 13.17 4.58 8.08
CA THR A 239 12.39 5.80 7.94
C THR A 239 10.93 5.54 8.28
N ASP A 240 10.40 6.30 9.24
CA ASP A 240 8.97 6.35 9.52
C ASP A 240 8.28 7.23 8.49
N ILE A 241 7.21 6.72 7.91
CA ILE A 241 6.32 7.49 7.03
C ILE A 241 5.04 7.79 7.79
N GLU A 242 4.83 9.07 8.06
CA GLU A 242 3.71 9.56 8.86
C GLU A 242 2.57 10.01 7.96
N PHE A 243 1.45 9.32 8.09
CA PHE A 243 0.16 9.67 7.53
C PHE A 243 -0.69 10.40 8.59
N GLU A 244 -1.84 10.91 8.21
CA GLU A 244 -2.78 11.52 9.14
C GLU A 244 -3.29 10.52 10.20
N THR A 245 -3.43 9.25 9.84
CA THR A 245 -3.95 8.16 10.69
C THR A 245 -2.89 7.44 11.51
N GLY A 246 -1.59 7.71 11.30
CA GLY A 246 -0.49 7.05 12.01
C GLY A 246 0.74 6.83 11.14
N LYS A 247 1.58 5.88 11.53
CA LYS A 247 2.90 5.67 10.92
C LYS A 247 3.10 4.24 10.42
N LEU A 248 3.83 4.13 9.30
CA LEU A 248 4.46 2.89 8.85
C LEU A 248 5.97 3.07 8.94
N SER A 249 6.67 2.10 9.54
CA SER A 249 8.14 2.10 9.57
C SER A 249 8.65 1.29 8.39
N ILE A 250 9.50 1.91 7.58
CA ILE A 250 10.10 1.28 6.41
C ILE A 250 11.59 1.08 6.66
N PHE A 251 12.04 -0.15 6.47
CA PHE A 251 13.45 -0.51 6.50
C PHE A 251 13.88 -0.98 5.10
N ILE A 252 15.00 -0.46 4.61
CA ILE A 252 15.60 -0.86 3.33
C ILE A 252 16.94 -1.51 3.65
N ASP A 253 17.06 -2.80 3.37
CA ASP A 253 18.26 -3.56 3.69
C ASP A 253 19.42 -3.32 2.71
N GLU A 254 20.56 -3.99 2.94
CA GLU A 254 21.77 -3.88 2.11
C GLU A 254 21.55 -4.39 0.67
N LYS A 255 20.55 -5.26 0.46
CA LYS A 255 20.17 -5.79 -0.87
C LYS A 255 19.12 -4.95 -1.57
N ASN A 256 18.75 -3.78 -0.98
CA ASN A 256 17.67 -2.91 -1.40
C ASN A 256 16.27 -3.54 -1.28
N SER A 257 16.10 -4.61 -0.49
CA SER A 257 14.77 -5.13 -0.17
C SER A 257 14.09 -4.22 0.83
N ILE A 258 12.83 -3.94 0.58
CA ILE A 258 11.99 -3.05 1.39
C ILE A 258 11.18 -3.89 2.36
N HIS A 259 11.27 -3.57 3.63
CA HIS A 259 10.49 -4.18 4.70
C HIS A 259 9.56 -3.12 5.30
N MET A 260 8.28 -3.42 5.32
CA MET A 260 7.24 -2.52 5.84
C MET A 260 6.69 -3.06 7.16
N LYS A 261 6.91 -2.33 8.24
CA LYS A 261 6.38 -2.60 9.57
C LYS A 261 5.21 -1.67 9.87
N GLY A 262 4.12 -2.24 10.34
CA GLY A 262 2.94 -1.46 10.77
C GLY A 262 2.04 -2.25 11.71
N PRO A 263 1.11 -1.55 12.38
CA PRO A 263 0.14 -2.19 13.25
C PRO A 263 -0.93 -2.92 12.44
N VAL A 264 -1.60 -3.85 13.12
CA VAL A 264 -2.87 -4.44 12.70
C VAL A 264 -3.85 -4.36 13.87
N SER A 265 -5.16 -4.26 13.56
CA SER A 265 -6.21 -4.29 14.57
C SER A 265 -6.36 -5.67 15.21
N ASP A 266 -7.14 -5.77 16.27
CA ASP A 266 -7.66 -7.03 16.74
C ASP A 266 -8.54 -7.67 15.66
N ILE A 267 -8.72 -9.00 15.76
CA ILE A 267 -9.54 -9.79 14.84
C ILE A 267 -10.98 -9.77 15.32
N GLU A 268 -11.89 -9.25 14.49
CA GLU A 268 -13.33 -9.28 14.73
C GLU A 268 -13.97 -10.37 13.85
N GLU A 269 -14.60 -11.38 14.48
CA GLU A 269 -15.37 -12.37 13.72
C GLU A 269 -16.73 -11.80 13.35
N ILE A 270 -17.14 -11.96 12.10
CA ILE A 270 -18.43 -11.51 11.58
C ILE A 270 -19.14 -12.59 10.79
N LEU A 271 -20.48 -12.49 10.68
CA LEU A 271 -21.30 -13.35 9.83
C LEU A 271 -21.96 -12.52 8.73
N ILE A 272 -21.58 -12.79 7.48
CA ILE A 272 -22.15 -12.14 6.31
C ILE A 272 -23.36 -12.94 5.83
N LYS A 273 -24.52 -12.29 5.70
CA LYS A 273 -25.75 -12.87 5.16
C LYS A 273 -26.03 -12.27 3.79
N LEU A 274 -25.70 -13.01 2.72
CA LEU A 274 -25.94 -12.61 1.32
C LEU A 274 -27.27 -13.12 0.80
#